data_ab4e0c83f6112ddf975243ce01355f7a
#
_entry.id   ab4e0c83f6112ddf975243ce01355f7a
#
_cell.length_a   1.000
_cell.length_b   1.000
_cell.length_c   1.000
_cell.angle_alpha   90.00
_cell.angle_beta   90.00
_cell.angle_gamma   90.00
#
_symmetry.space_group_name_H-M   'P 1'
#
loop_
_entity.id
_entity.type
_entity.pdbx_description
1 polymer ?
#
loop_
_entity_poly.entity_id
_entity_poly.type
_entity_poly.pdbx_seq_one_letter_code
_entity_poly.pdbx_strand_id
1 'polypeptide(L)'
;MPLISTKGVYGLTAMYELSKYQEDTPMQIKEISANANIPQNYLEQLLSKLRRADLVKSVRGARGGYTLAKNAKEIKIVDILIALEDDIKIIDAKAENPILNLFFDESKSSMKKIFDISLDKLDEYQEKYNEFLHYSI
;
A
#
# COMPACT_ATOMS: atom_id res chain seq x y z
N MET A 1 -17.45 2.93 9.20
CA MET A 1 -16.56 2.02 8.44
C MET A 1 -15.43 2.81 7.80
N PRO A 2 -14.18 2.45 8.09
CA PRO A 2 -13.07 3.12 7.41
C PRO A 2 -13.01 2.72 5.93
N LEU A 3 -12.55 3.64 5.09
CA LEU A 3 -12.34 3.38 3.67
C LEU A 3 -11.16 2.44 3.43
N ILE A 4 -10.15 2.58 4.26
CA ILE A 4 -8.95 1.76 4.20
C ILE A 4 -8.91 0.92 5.49
N SER A 5 -8.94 -0.39 5.34
CA SER A 5 -8.90 -1.31 6.47
C SER A 5 -7.45 -1.49 6.97
N THR A 6 -7.31 -2.22 8.05
CA THR A 6 -5.99 -2.60 8.58
C THR A 6 -5.14 -3.29 7.52
N LYS A 7 -5.75 -4.09 6.64
CA LYS A 7 -5.04 -4.74 5.51
C LYS A 7 -4.37 -3.72 4.61
N GLY A 8 -5.11 -2.69 4.24
CA GLY A 8 -4.59 -1.62 3.38
C GLY A 8 -3.46 -0.86 4.04
N VAL A 9 -3.62 -0.50 5.31
CA VAL A 9 -2.58 0.21 6.07
C VAL A 9 -1.32 -0.64 6.19
N TYR A 10 -1.44 -1.88 6.60
CA TYR A 10 -0.30 -2.77 6.79
C TYR A 10 0.38 -3.13 5.46
N GLY A 11 -0.41 -3.42 4.43
CA GLY A 11 0.15 -3.74 3.12
C GLY A 11 0.87 -2.56 2.50
N LEU A 12 0.32 -1.36 2.62
CA LEU A 12 0.99 -0.15 2.14
C LEU A 12 2.28 0.11 2.94
N THR A 13 2.25 -0.13 4.26
CA THR A 13 3.46 0.00 5.09
C THR A 13 4.54 -0.96 4.63
N ALA A 14 4.19 -2.21 4.34
CA ALA A 14 5.14 -3.21 3.83
C ALA A 14 5.73 -2.79 2.49
N MET A 15 4.91 -2.28 1.58
CA MET A 15 5.37 -1.78 0.29
C MET A 15 6.34 -0.60 0.45
N TYR A 16 6.03 0.30 1.37
CA TYR A 16 6.91 1.43 1.67
C TYR A 16 8.25 0.97 2.23
N GLU A 17 8.25 -0.02 3.13
CA GLU A 17 9.48 -0.60 3.64
C GLU A 17 10.32 -1.20 2.51
N LEU A 18 9.70 -1.96 1.61
CA LEU A 18 10.39 -2.52 0.46
C LEU A 18 10.96 -1.44 -0.46
N SER A 19 10.28 -0.30 -0.58
CA SER A 19 10.72 0.80 -1.45
C SER A 19 12.01 1.46 -0.98
N LYS A 20 12.37 1.29 0.29
CA LYS A 20 13.60 1.86 0.87
C LYS A 20 14.84 1.02 0.56
N TYR A 21 14.65 -0.19 0.05
CA TYR A 21 15.74 -1.10 -0.28
C TYR A 21 16.06 -1.06 -1.77
N GLN A 22 17.26 -1.48 -2.13
CA GLN A 22 17.66 -1.58 -3.54
C GLN A 22 16.85 -2.68 -4.22
N GLU A 23 16.51 -2.47 -5.50
CA GLU A 23 15.60 -3.35 -6.25
C GLU A 23 16.04 -4.80 -6.29
N ASP A 24 17.32 -5.08 -6.28
CA ASP A 24 17.87 -6.44 -6.38
C ASP A 24 18.30 -7.02 -5.03
N THR A 25 17.96 -6.35 -3.93
CA THR A 25 18.25 -6.86 -2.58
C THR A 25 16.96 -7.30 -1.91
N PRO A 26 16.66 -8.63 -1.88
CA PRO A 26 15.44 -9.09 -1.23
C PRO A 26 15.45 -8.82 0.26
N MET A 27 14.28 -8.48 0.78
CA MET A 27 14.06 -8.28 2.20
C MET A 27 13.29 -9.46 2.77
N GLN A 28 13.83 -10.10 3.79
CA GLN A 28 13.17 -11.25 4.41
C GLN A 28 11.90 -10.79 5.13
N ILE A 29 10.90 -11.65 5.14
CA ILE A 29 9.62 -11.34 5.80
C ILE A 29 9.81 -10.98 7.28
N LYS A 30 10.76 -11.62 7.93
CA LYS A 30 11.11 -11.35 9.32
C LYS A 30 11.56 -9.90 9.52
N GLU A 31 12.37 -9.37 8.57
CA GLU A 31 12.82 -7.99 8.61
C GLU A 31 11.68 -7.02 8.36
N ILE A 32 10.83 -7.32 7.36
CA ILE A 32 9.66 -6.47 7.06
C ILE A 32 8.74 -6.41 8.28
N SER A 33 8.49 -7.55 8.89
CA SER A 33 7.66 -7.68 10.10
C SER A 33 8.21 -6.82 11.24
N ALA A 34 9.52 -6.90 11.47
CA ALA A 34 10.17 -6.15 12.55
C ALA A 34 10.15 -4.64 12.27
N ASN A 35 10.50 -4.23 11.05
CA ASN A 35 10.59 -2.81 10.68
C ASN A 35 9.23 -2.13 10.62
N ALA A 36 8.23 -2.84 10.14
CA ALA A 36 6.87 -2.30 9.98
C ALA A 36 5.98 -2.54 11.20
N ASN A 37 6.45 -3.33 12.16
CA ASN A 37 5.68 -3.73 13.35
C ASN A 37 4.36 -4.42 12.96
N ILE A 38 4.44 -5.38 12.05
CA ILE A 38 3.30 -6.17 11.56
C ILE A 38 3.53 -7.64 11.94
N PRO A 39 2.52 -8.34 12.49
CA PRO A 39 2.66 -9.76 12.77
C PRO A 39 3.05 -10.54 11.51
N GLN A 40 4.04 -11.41 11.62
CA GLN A 40 4.63 -12.09 10.47
C GLN A 40 3.63 -12.94 9.69
N ASN A 41 2.80 -13.71 10.37
CA ASN A 41 1.81 -14.58 9.71
C ASN A 41 0.75 -13.76 8.97
N TYR A 42 0.37 -12.60 9.50
CA TYR A 42 -0.54 -11.69 8.82
C TYR A 42 0.13 -11.07 7.59
N LEU A 43 1.38 -10.67 7.74
CA LEU A 43 2.18 -10.10 6.66
C LEU A 43 2.34 -11.10 5.49
N GLU A 44 2.49 -12.39 5.77
CA GLU A 44 2.54 -13.43 4.72
C GLU A 44 1.31 -13.40 3.83
N GLN A 45 0.13 -13.24 4.41
CA GLN A 45 -1.12 -13.16 3.67
C GLN A 45 -1.17 -11.91 2.79
N LEU A 46 -0.72 -10.77 3.32
CA LEU A 46 -0.70 -9.51 2.58
C LEU A 46 0.30 -9.57 1.42
N LEU A 47 1.50 -10.08 1.66
CA LEU A 47 2.52 -10.23 0.62
C LEU A 47 2.07 -11.21 -0.47
N SER A 48 1.32 -12.25 -0.11
CA SER A 48 0.75 -13.17 -1.08
C SER A 48 -0.24 -12.46 -2.01
N LYS A 49 -1.10 -11.61 -1.47
CA LYS A 49 -2.03 -10.80 -2.28
C LYS A 49 -1.29 -9.82 -3.20
N LEU A 50 -0.27 -9.17 -2.67
CA LEU A 50 0.53 -8.21 -3.44
C LEU A 50 1.31 -8.91 -4.56
N ARG A 51 1.81 -10.12 -4.30
CA ARG A 51 2.48 -10.93 -5.33
C ARG A 51 1.53 -11.33 -6.44
N ARG A 52 0.32 -11.76 -6.11
CA ARG A 52 -0.69 -12.11 -7.11
C ARG A 52 -1.10 -10.92 -7.98
N ALA A 53 -0.97 -9.71 -7.45
CA ALA A 53 -1.24 -8.47 -8.18
C ALA A 53 -0.01 -7.95 -8.93
N ASP A 54 1.10 -8.71 -8.95
CA ASP A 54 2.36 -8.32 -9.59
C ASP A 54 2.98 -7.04 -9.02
N LEU A 55 2.76 -6.77 -7.75
CA LEU A 55 3.34 -5.61 -7.06
C LEU A 55 4.61 -5.96 -6.29
N VAL A 56 4.76 -7.21 -5.89
CA VAL A 56 5.99 -7.72 -5.28
C VAL A 56 6.39 -9.02 -5.94
N LYS A 57 7.68 -9.36 -5.83
CA LYS A 57 8.25 -10.64 -6.25
C LYS A 57 8.84 -11.33 -5.04
N SER A 58 8.76 -12.66 -5.01
CA SER A 58 9.44 -13.47 -4.01
C SER A 58 10.69 -14.09 -4.61
N VAL A 59 11.77 -14.12 -3.83
CA VAL A 59 13.04 -14.73 -4.21
C VAL A 59 13.33 -15.85 -3.22
N ARG A 60 13.57 -17.05 -3.73
CA ARG A 60 13.87 -18.23 -2.90
C ARG A 60 15.34 -18.26 -2.51
N GLY A 61 15.64 -19.03 -1.46
CA GLY A 61 17.00 -19.35 -1.01
C GLY A 61 17.36 -18.66 0.29
N ALA A 62 18.61 -18.90 0.73
CA ALA A 62 19.13 -18.38 2.01
C ALA A 62 19.20 -16.85 2.05
N ARG A 63 19.36 -16.22 0.89
CA ARG A 63 19.37 -14.77 0.73
C ARG A 63 18.07 -14.29 0.05
N GLY A 64 17.03 -15.09 0.14
CA GLY A 64 15.75 -14.77 -0.46
C GLY A 64 14.94 -13.79 0.35
N GLY A 65 13.72 -13.56 -0.11
CA GLY A 65 12.79 -12.63 0.52
C GLY A 65 11.87 -12.02 -0.52
N TYR A 66 11.54 -10.75 -0.33
CA TYR A 66 10.63 -10.04 -1.21
C TYR A 66 11.29 -8.76 -1.75
N THR A 67 10.95 -8.43 -2.99
CA THR A 67 11.33 -7.17 -3.62
C THR A 67 10.12 -6.55 -4.27
N LEU A 68 10.17 -5.25 -4.55
CA LEU A 68 9.17 -4.64 -5.42
C LEU A 68 9.26 -5.28 -6.81
N ALA A 69 8.10 -5.49 -7.45
CA ALA A 69 8.06 -6.04 -8.80
C ALA A 69 8.50 -5.03 -9.85
N LYS A 70 8.40 -3.74 -9.53
CA LYS A 70 8.75 -2.62 -10.40
C LYS A 70 9.40 -1.54 -9.56
N ASN A 71 9.96 -0.54 -10.22
CA ASN A 71 10.45 0.65 -9.54
C ASN A 71 9.30 1.35 -8.80
N ALA A 72 9.58 1.90 -7.63
CA ALA A 72 8.57 2.60 -6.82
C ALA A 72 7.87 3.74 -7.57
N LYS A 73 8.55 4.35 -8.55
CA LYS A 73 7.96 5.39 -9.40
C LYS A 73 6.87 4.86 -10.33
N GLU A 74 6.88 3.56 -10.60
CA GLU A 74 5.93 2.90 -11.51
C GLU A 74 4.80 2.20 -10.76
N ILE A 75 4.85 2.14 -9.43
CA ILE A 75 3.83 1.51 -8.60
C ILE A 75 2.92 2.59 -8.03
N LYS A 76 1.64 2.48 -8.31
CA LYS A 76 0.64 3.42 -7.81
C LYS A 76 0.09 2.97 -6.46
N ILE A 77 -0.07 3.89 -5.53
CA ILE A 77 -0.65 3.59 -4.22
C ILE A 77 -2.08 3.07 -4.37
N VAL A 78 -2.86 3.63 -5.30
CA VAL A 78 -4.22 3.16 -5.55
C VAL A 78 -4.25 1.67 -5.94
N ASP A 79 -3.28 1.22 -6.73
CA ASP A 79 -3.21 -0.19 -7.15
C ASP A 79 -2.87 -1.11 -5.97
N ILE A 80 -2.03 -0.65 -5.06
CA ILE A 80 -1.73 -1.38 -3.82
C ILE A 80 -3.00 -1.54 -2.98
N LEU A 81 -3.73 -0.46 -2.79
CA LEU A 81 -4.94 -0.48 -1.98
C LEU A 81 -6.03 -1.36 -2.60
N ILE A 82 -6.22 -1.29 -3.92
CA ILE A 82 -7.18 -2.14 -4.63
C ILE A 82 -6.80 -3.62 -4.47
N ALA A 83 -5.51 -3.94 -4.58
CA ALA A 83 -5.06 -5.33 -4.43
C ALA A 83 -5.34 -5.88 -3.03
N LEU A 84 -5.27 -5.05 -2.00
CA LEU A 84 -5.47 -5.46 -0.61
C LEU A 84 -6.93 -5.42 -0.19
N GLU A 85 -7.68 -4.43 -0.66
CA GLU A 85 -9.08 -4.19 -0.27
C GLU A 85 -10.08 -4.82 -1.22
N ASP A 86 -9.64 -5.41 -2.33
CA ASP A 86 -10.42 -5.89 -3.48
C ASP A 86 -11.05 -4.76 -4.30
N ASP A 87 -11.35 -3.65 -3.70
CA ASP A 87 -11.71 -2.36 -4.31
C ASP A 87 -11.85 -1.33 -3.17
N ILE A 88 -11.82 -0.05 -3.53
CA ILE A 88 -12.10 1.03 -2.58
C ILE A 88 -13.58 1.32 -2.64
N LYS A 89 -14.29 1.07 -1.55
CA LYS A 89 -15.74 1.27 -1.46
C LYS A 89 -16.06 2.44 -0.55
N ILE A 90 -16.93 3.30 -1.04
CA ILE A 90 -17.46 4.43 -0.24
C ILE A 90 -18.74 4.01 0.48
N ILE A 91 -19.57 3.19 -0.19
CA ILE A 91 -20.85 2.70 0.35
C ILE A 91 -20.89 1.19 0.24
N ASP A 92 -21.61 0.55 1.18
CA ASP A 92 -21.77 -0.90 1.21
C ASP A 92 -22.86 -1.39 0.26
N ALA A 93 -23.81 -0.54 -0.05
CA ALA A 93 -24.94 -0.89 -0.88
C ALA A 93 -25.24 0.22 -1.88
N LYS A 94 -25.87 -0.17 -3.00
CA LYS A 94 -26.31 0.77 -4.00
C LYS A 94 -27.51 1.55 -3.48
N ALA A 95 -27.53 2.87 -3.65
CA ALA A 95 -28.68 3.69 -3.30
C ALA A 95 -29.81 3.44 -4.29
N GLU A 96 -31.06 3.49 -3.83
CA GLU A 96 -32.22 3.37 -4.72
C GLU A 96 -32.39 4.61 -5.60
N ASN A 97 -32.05 5.77 -5.06
CA ASN A 97 -32.15 7.02 -5.81
C ASN A 97 -31.00 7.12 -6.82
N PRO A 98 -31.28 7.22 -8.14
CA PRO A 98 -30.26 7.27 -9.16
C PRO A 98 -29.35 8.51 -9.07
N ILE A 99 -29.86 9.61 -8.51
CA ILE A 99 -29.08 10.83 -8.32
C ILE A 99 -27.97 10.58 -7.29
N LEU A 100 -28.29 9.90 -6.18
CA LEU A 100 -27.32 9.55 -5.16
C LEU A 100 -26.30 8.54 -5.68
N ASN A 101 -26.72 7.57 -6.51
CA ASN A 101 -25.80 6.64 -7.13
C ASN A 101 -24.76 7.36 -8.01
N LEU A 102 -25.21 8.31 -8.81
CA LEU A 102 -24.31 9.11 -9.63
C LEU A 102 -23.32 9.89 -8.76
N PHE A 103 -23.82 10.54 -7.71
CA PHE A 103 -23.00 11.29 -6.76
C PHE A 103 -21.91 10.41 -6.12
N PHE A 104 -22.30 9.21 -5.64
CA PHE A 104 -21.34 8.30 -5.01
C PHE A 104 -20.35 7.70 -6.01
N ASP A 105 -20.77 7.44 -7.26
CA ASP A 105 -19.87 6.97 -8.29
C ASP A 105 -18.79 8.02 -8.62
N GLU A 106 -19.18 9.28 -8.73
CA GLU A 106 -18.25 10.37 -8.95
C GLU A 106 -17.34 10.60 -7.74
N SER A 107 -17.88 10.47 -6.53
CA SER A 107 -17.11 10.59 -5.29
C SER A 107 -16.05 9.48 -5.20
N LYS A 108 -16.41 8.26 -5.58
CA LYS A 108 -15.47 7.14 -5.64
C LYS A 108 -14.33 7.42 -6.63
N SER A 109 -14.67 7.92 -7.82
CA SER A 109 -13.67 8.26 -8.82
C SER A 109 -12.72 9.34 -8.34
N SER A 110 -13.24 10.38 -7.69
CA SER A 110 -12.42 11.46 -7.11
C SER A 110 -11.50 10.94 -6.02
N MET A 111 -12.01 10.01 -5.19
CA MET A 111 -11.23 9.41 -4.12
C MET A 111 -10.08 8.55 -4.65
N LYS A 112 -10.34 7.78 -5.71
CA LYS A 112 -9.28 7.00 -6.38
C LYS A 112 -8.18 7.91 -6.92
N LYS A 113 -8.53 9.09 -7.40
CA LYS A 113 -7.54 10.07 -7.89
C LYS A 113 -6.62 10.57 -6.79
N ILE A 114 -7.12 10.69 -5.56
CA ILE A 114 -6.29 11.09 -4.41
C ILE A 114 -5.16 10.08 -4.20
N PHE A 115 -5.43 8.79 -4.38
CA PHE A 115 -4.47 7.71 -4.19
C PHE A 115 -3.71 7.34 -5.48
N ASP A 116 -4.01 7.99 -6.61
CA ASP A 116 -3.35 7.73 -7.90
C ASP A 116 -2.03 8.48 -7.98
N ILE A 117 -1.16 8.17 -7.03
CA ILE A 117 0.19 8.71 -6.94
C ILE A 117 1.17 7.54 -6.78
N SER A 118 2.41 7.75 -7.19
CA SER A 118 3.42 6.70 -7.12
C SER A 118 3.91 6.48 -5.68
N LEU A 119 4.31 5.26 -5.39
CA LEU A 119 4.77 4.84 -4.06
C LEU A 119 5.92 5.72 -3.54
N ASP A 120 6.82 6.15 -4.42
CA ASP A 120 7.96 7.01 -4.05
C ASP A 120 7.53 8.38 -3.53
N LYS A 121 6.30 8.81 -3.79
CA LYS A 121 5.77 10.06 -3.25
C LYS A 121 5.71 10.06 -1.72
N LEU A 122 5.69 8.90 -1.10
CA LEU A 122 5.74 8.80 0.36
C LEU A 122 7.04 9.34 0.94
N ASP A 123 8.12 9.38 0.15
CA ASP A 123 9.38 9.99 0.58
C ASP A 123 9.22 11.48 0.88
N GLU A 124 8.34 12.17 0.17
CA GLU A 124 8.03 13.58 0.43
C GLU A 124 7.40 13.76 1.82
N TYR A 125 6.60 12.80 2.24
CA TYR A 125 6.00 12.80 3.59
C TYR A 125 7.04 12.50 4.66
N GLN A 126 8.04 11.68 4.35
CA GLN A 126 9.16 11.46 5.26
C GLN A 126 9.92 12.76 5.50
N GLU A 127 10.16 13.54 4.46
CA GLU A 127 10.82 14.85 4.56
C GLU A 127 9.98 15.82 5.39
N LYS A 128 8.67 15.89 5.16
CA LYS A 128 7.76 16.73 5.94
C LYS A 128 7.77 16.34 7.42
N TYR A 129 7.80 15.05 7.70
CA TYR A 129 7.85 14.54 9.07
C TYR A 129 9.17 14.92 9.74
N ASN A 130 10.28 14.81 9.03
CA ASN A 130 11.59 15.21 9.53
C ASN A 130 11.64 16.70 9.86
N GLU A 131 11.08 17.54 9.01
CA GLU A 131 10.96 18.99 9.26
C GLU A 131 10.10 19.26 10.50
N PHE A 132 8.97 18.58 10.61
CA PHE A 132 8.09 18.69 11.79
C PHE A 132 8.84 18.36 13.07
N LEU A 133 9.60 17.27 13.10
CA LEU A 133 10.40 16.87 14.26
C LEU A 133 11.46 17.93 14.60
N HIS A 134 12.08 18.51 13.58
CA HIS A 134 13.10 19.56 13.76
C HIS A 134 12.50 20.79 14.44
N TYR A 135 11.32 21.22 14.03
CA TYR A 135 10.66 22.40 14.59
C TYR A 135 10.02 22.11 15.97
N SER A 136 9.78 20.87 16.31
CA SER A 136 9.17 20.48 17.59
C SER A 136 10.17 20.37 18.74
N ILE A 137 11.44 20.43 18.44
CA ILE A 137 12.53 20.43 19.43
C ILE A 137 12.91 21.89 19.77
#